data_178d2d56a237adf3e75b2696c03d900c
#
_entry.id   178d2d56a237adf3e75b2696c03d900c
#
_cell.length_a   1.000
_cell.length_b   1.000
_cell.length_c   1.000
_cell.angle_alpha   90.00
_cell.angle_beta   90.00
_cell.angle_gamma   90.00
#
_symmetry.space_group_name_H-M   'P 1'
#
loop_
_entity.id
_entity.type
_entity.pdbx_description
1 polymer ?
#
loop_
_entity_poly.entity_id
_entity_poly.type
_entity_poly.pdbx_seq_one_letter_code
_entity_poly.pdbx_strand_id
1 'polypeptide(L)'
;MFKKFLICILLLCINLVGCLESKAVNSNNVEESYKSKKVIELYVPDDNISKWVVEDKNVDISELKNVITALKDTEKCCIPKETEVNSIKIENKIAYVDLSKDFDDSQTGSSAAVKVKIYSIVNTLCLNECFNVDGVKFLIDGKEVETIGPMDVSLIKTPKLEL
;
A
#
# COMPACT_ATOMS: atom_id res chain seq x y z
N MET A 1 23.81 37.36 -60.81
CA MET A 1 22.77 36.36 -61.13
C MET A 1 22.90 35.05 -60.32
N PHE A 2 23.99 34.78 -59.67
CA PHE A 2 24.19 33.52 -58.89
C PHE A 2 23.56 33.50 -57.52
N LYS A 3 23.30 34.62 -56.85
CA LYS A 3 22.75 34.70 -55.50
C LYS A 3 21.23 34.37 -55.38
N LYS A 4 20.51 34.52 -56.50
CA LYS A 4 19.03 34.23 -56.51
C LYS A 4 18.72 32.74 -56.77
N PHE A 5 19.67 31.99 -57.32
CA PHE A 5 19.48 30.59 -57.63
C PHE A 5 19.69 29.69 -56.41
N LEU A 6 20.54 30.13 -55.46
CA LEU A 6 20.86 29.36 -54.23
C LEU A 6 19.71 29.39 -53.21
N ILE A 7 18.87 30.42 -53.23
CA ILE A 7 17.73 30.59 -52.32
C ILE A 7 16.57 29.67 -52.71
N CYS A 8 16.39 29.39 -53.99
CA CYS A 8 15.32 28.48 -54.48
C CYS A 8 15.61 27.00 -54.14
N ILE A 9 16.88 26.58 -54.04
CA ILE A 9 17.22 25.20 -53.71
C ILE A 9 17.03 24.94 -52.20
N LEU A 10 17.18 25.96 -51.37
CA LEU A 10 17.01 25.83 -49.92
C LEU A 10 15.54 25.74 -49.48
N LEU A 11 14.60 26.22 -50.33
CA LEU A 11 13.17 26.18 -50.05
C LEU A 11 12.46 24.89 -50.50
N LEU A 12 13.15 24.01 -51.25
CA LEU A 12 12.55 22.77 -51.76
C LEU A 12 12.80 21.54 -50.88
N CYS A 13 13.62 21.66 -49.81
CA CYS A 13 13.95 20.54 -48.90
C CYS A 13 13.08 20.41 -47.66
N ILE A 14 12.01 21.22 -47.51
CA ILE A 14 11.24 21.27 -46.27
C ILE A 14 9.94 20.43 -46.33
N ASN A 15 9.62 19.71 -47.39
CA ASN A 15 8.35 19.02 -47.55
C ASN A 15 8.42 17.48 -47.59
N LEU A 16 9.41 16.85 -46.95
CA LEU A 16 9.42 15.40 -46.77
C LEU A 16 9.72 14.98 -45.32
N VAL A 17 9.02 15.57 -44.36
CA VAL A 17 8.84 14.91 -43.05
C VAL A 17 7.43 14.29 -43.07
N GLY A 18 7.38 13.12 -43.69
CA GLY A 18 6.23 12.23 -43.52
C GLY A 18 6.08 11.91 -42.05
N CYS A 19 4.91 12.24 -41.52
CA CYS A 19 4.45 11.83 -40.20
C CYS A 19 4.44 10.30 -40.13
N LEU A 20 5.52 9.72 -39.62
CA LEU A 20 5.46 8.36 -39.10
C LEU A 20 4.94 8.48 -37.68
N GLU A 21 3.64 8.39 -37.51
CA GLU A 21 3.03 8.13 -36.19
C GLU A 21 3.46 6.74 -35.73
N SER A 22 4.69 6.63 -35.20
CA SER A 22 5.01 5.55 -34.29
C SER A 22 4.26 5.85 -33.01
N LYS A 23 3.19 5.10 -32.74
CA LYS A 23 2.64 4.96 -31.40
C LYS A 23 3.82 4.52 -30.52
N ALA A 24 4.45 5.47 -29.85
CA ALA A 24 5.33 5.18 -28.74
C ALA A 24 4.45 4.50 -27.68
N VAL A 25 4.53 3.19 -27.63
CA VAL A 25 4.07 2.42 -26.48
C VAL A 25 4.85 3.00 -25.31
N ASN A 26 4.13 3.63 -24.39
CA ASN A 26 4.68 4.35 -23.26
C ASN A 26 5.35 3.34 -22.33
N SER A 27 6.61 2.97 -22.62
CA SER A 27 7.40 2.03 -21.83
C SER A 27 7.65 2.51 -20.40
N ASN A 28 7.51 3.82 -20.15
CA ASN A 28 7.73 4.40 -18.84
C ASN A 28 6.67 3.93 -17.80
N ASN A 29 5.42 3.69 -18.22
CA ASN A 29 4.37 3.22 -17.31
C ASN A 29 4.55 1.75 -16.90
N VAL A 30 5.22 0.95 -17.71
CA VAL A 30 5.50 -0.46 -17.39
C VAL A 30 6.67 -0.57 -16.42
N GLU A 31 7.73 0.22 -16.60
CA GLU A 31 8.91 0.22 -15.73
C GLU A 31 8.61 0.82 -14.34
N GLU A 32 7.75 1.85 -14.26
CA GLU A 32 7.28 2.41 -13.00
C GLU A 32 6.38 1.42 -12.24
N SER A 33 5.53 0.68 -12.95
CA SER A 33 4.69 -0.37 -12.37
C SER A 33 5.51 -1.55 -11.81
N TYR A 34 6.65 -1.89 -12.41
CA TYR A 34 7.53 -2.93 -11.87
C TYR A 34 8.32 -2.46 -10.64
N LYS A 35 8.63 -1.16 -10.54
CA LYS A 35 9.34 -0.58 -9.39
C LYS A 35 8.45 -0.46 -8.14
N SER A 36 7.13 -0.40 -8.31
CA SER A 36 6.18 -0.30 -7.20
C SER A 36 5.84 -1.64 -6.56
N LYS A 37 6.02 -2.76 -7.28
CA LYS A 37 5.76 -4.10 -6.74
C LYS A 37 6.94 -4.59 -5.90
N LYS A 38 6.64 -5.00 -4.67
CA LYS A 38 7.61 -5.60 -3.75
C LYS A 38 7.04 -6.86 -3.13
N VAL A 39 7.93 -7.78 -2.77
CA VAL A 39 7.58 -8.90 -1.90
C VAL A 39 7.45 -8.33 -0.48
N ILE A 40 6.28 -8.49 0.10
CA ILE A 40 5.91 -8.03 1.44
C ILE A 40 5.62 -9.26 2.29
N GLU A 41 6.22 -9.29 3.47
CA GLU A 41 5.93 -10.27 4.51
C GLU A 41 4.62 -9.90 5.21
N LEU A 42 3.59 -10.71 5.02
CA LEU A 42 2.30 -10.55 5.69
C LEU A 42 2.29 -11.38 6.98
N TYR A 43 2.04 -10.74 8.11
CA TYR A 43 1.98 -11.39 9.41
C TYR A 43 0.54 -11.79 9.73
N VAL A 44 0.27 -13.08 9.66
CA VAL A 44 -1.04 -13.68 9.94
C VAL A 44 -0.94 -14.72 11.06
N PRO A 45 -2.02 -15.02 11.81
CA PRO A 45 -1.98 -16.04 12.84
C PRO A 45 -1.88 -17.44 12.23
N ASP A 46 -1.38 -18.40 12.99
CA ASP A 46 -1.59 -19.81 12.69
C ASP A 46 -3.03 -20.23 13.01
N ASP A 47 -3.41 -21.46 12.64
CA ASP A 47 -4.78 -21.97 12.80
C ASP A 47 -5.26 -22.04 14.26
N ASN A 48 -4.34 -22.05 15.21
CA ASN A 48 -4.61 -22.10 16.65
C ASN A 48 -4.47 -20.74 17.35
N ILE A 49 -4.16 -19.68 16.60
CA ILE A 49 -3.88 -18.33 17.13
C ILE A 49 -2.79 -18.38 18.22
N SER A 50 -1.76 -19.19 18.01
CA SER A 50 -0.68 -19.40 18.98
C SER A 50 0.62 -18.70 18.60
N LYS A 51 0.83 -18.42 17.32
CA LYS A 51 2.01 -17.75 16.78
C LYS A 51 1.71 -17.05 15.46
N TRP A 52 2.61 -16.14 15.09
CA TRP A 52 2.60 -15.54 13.76
C TRP A 52 3.16 -16.50 12.71
N VAL A 53 2.53 -16.52 11.56
CA VAL A 53 3.01 -17.10 10.31
C VAL A 53 3.30 -15.95 9.36
N VAL A 54 4.41 -16.04 8.62
CA VAL A 54 4.78 -15.04 7.62
C VAL A 54 4.43 -15.61 6.23
N GLU A 55 3.65 -14.86 5.48
CA GLU A 55 3.29 -15.17 4.10
C GLU A 55 3.87 -14.11 3.16
N ASP A 56 4.74 -14.53 2.23
CA ASP A 56 5.31 -13.64 1.23
C ASP A 56 4.28 -13.34 0.13
N LYS A 57 4.03 -12.06 -0.15
CA LYS A 57 3.13 -11.63 -1.21
C LYS A 57 3.72 -10.51 -2.06
N ASN A 58 3.59 -10.61 -3.38
CA ASN A 58 3.90 -9.50 -4.28
C ASN A 58 2.78 -8.45 -4.20
N VAL A 59 3.10 -7.29 -3.66
CA VAL A 59 2.15 -6.19 -3.46
C VAL A 59 2.62 -4.96 -4.23
N ASP A 60 1.70 -4.27 -4.89
CA ASP A 60 1.96 -2.95 -5.44
C ASP A 60 1.90 -1.93 -4.30
N ILE A 61 3.07 -1.42 -3.91
CA ILE A 61 3.20 -0.47 -2.80
C ILE A 61 3.13 1.00 -3.23
N SER A 62 2.75 1.29 -4.48
CA SER A 62 2.46 2.67 -4.91
C SER A 62 1.37 3.30 -4.05
N GLU A 63 0.44 2.49 -3.55
CA GLU A 63 -0.55 2.86 -2.55
C GLU A 63 -0.46 1.91 -1.34
N LEU A 64 -0.14 2.45 -0.17
CA LEU A 64 0.02 1.66 1.06
C LEU A 64 -1.24 0.87 1.45
N LYS A 65 -2.43 1.33 1.06
CA LYS A 65 -3.68 0.58 1.30
C LYS A 65 -3.67 -0.82 0.70
N ASN A 66 -2.89 -1.04 -0.39
CA ASN A 66 -2.78 -2.35 -1.03
C ASN A 66 -2.16 -3.39 -0.09
N VAL A 67 -1.37 -2.97 0.89
CA VAL A 67 -0.79 -3.86 1.92
C VAL A 67 -1.89 -4.44 2.82
N ILE A 68 -2.82 -3.58 3.27
CA ILE A 68 -3.96 -4.04 4.10
C ILE A 68 -4.93 -4.89 3.25
N THR A 69 -5.14 -4.52 1.98
CA THR A 69 -5.92 -5.33 1.04
C THR A 69 -5.29 -6.72 0.88
N ALA A 70 -3.96 -6.81 0.71
CA ALA A 70 -3.26 -8.08 0.62
C ALA A 70 -3.40 -8.92 1.90
N LEU A 71 -3.39 -8.31 3.09
CA LEU A 71 -3.70 -8.99 4.35
C LEU A 71 -5.13 -9.53 4.36
N LYS A 72 -6.11 -8.73 3.95
CA LYS A 72 -7.52 -9.16 3.87
C LYS A 72 -7.75 -10.34 2.93
N ASP A 73 -6.93 -10.46 1.90
CA ASP A 73 -7.00 -11.53 0.90
C ASP A 73 -6.33 -12.85 1.36
N THR A 74 -5.69 -12.86 2.53
CA THR A 74 -5.16 -14.11 3.09
C THR A 74 -6.27 -14.98 3.66
N GLU A 75 -6.13 -16.30 3.62
CA GLU A 75 -7.12 -17.24 4.19
C GLU A 75 -7.23 -17.10 5.71
N LYS A 76 -6.15 -16.66 6.37
CA LYS A 76 -6.02 -16.54 7.83
C LYS A 76 -6.30 -15.13 8.36
N CYS A 77 -6.84 -14.27 7.50
CA CYS A 77 -7.09 -12.89 7.85
C CYS A 77 -8.20 -12.78 8.92
N CYS A 78 -7.90 -11.99 9.96
CA CYS A 78 -8.87 -11.63 10.99
C CYS A 78 -9.48 -10.23 10.79
N ILE A 79 -9.13 -9.53 9.70
CA ILE A 79 -9.71 -8.22 9.37
C ILE A 79 -11.08 -8.46 8.73
N PRO A 80 -12.16 -7.83 9.21
CA PRO A 80 -13.48 -7.96 8.59
C PRO A 80 -13.45 -7.59 7.11
N LYS A 81 -14.14 -8.37 6.28
CA LYS A 81 -14.14 -8.15 4.81
C LYS A 81 -14.73 -6.80 4.42
N GLU A 82 -15.66 -6.30 5.21
CA GLU A 82 -16.35 -5.03 5.02
C GLU A 82 -15.46 -3.82 5.36
N THR A 83 -14.36 -4.05 6.10
CA THR A 83 -13.43 -2.96 6.47
C THR A 83 -12.88 -2.28 5.22
N GLU A 84 -13.08 -0.98 5.12
CA GLU A 84 -12.46 -0.13 4.11
C GLU A 84 -11.21 0.56 4.67
N VAL A 85 -10.20 0.72 3.82
CA VAL A 85 -9.00 1.50 4.14
C VAL A 85 -9.17 2.90 3.58
N ASN A 86 -9.52 3.84 4.45
CA ASN A 86 -9.74 5.24 4.06
C ASN A 86 -8.42 5.90 3.64
N SER A 87 -7.38 5.74 4.47
CA SER A 87 -6.03 6.24 4.15
C SER A 87 -4.95 5.57 5.00
N ILE A 88 -3.71 5.59 4.47
CA ILE A 88 -2.50 5.30 5.25
C ILE A 88 -1.49 6.39 4.95
N LYS A 89 -1.00 7.08 5.98
CA LYS A 89 0.03 8.12 5.88
C LYS A 89 1.18 7.78 6.82
N ILE A 90 2.40 7.96 6.35
CA ILE A 90 3.59 7.77 7.20
C ILE A 90 4.18 9.15 7.49
N GLU A 91 4.25 9.49 8.77
CA GLU A 91 4.83 10.74 9.26
C GLU A 91 5.75 10.40 10.43
N ASN A 92 7.01 10.85 10.38
CA ASN A 92 8.01 10.62 11.43
C ASN A 92 8.13 9.13 11.81
N LYS A 93 8.08 8.22 10.82
CA LYS A 93 8.10 6.77 10.97
C LYS A 93 6.88 6.18 11.70
N ILE A 94 5.81 6.92 11.86
CA ILE A 94 4.54 6.42 12.39
C ILE A 94 3.57 6.31 11.22
N ALA A 95 2.98 5.13 11.05
CA ALA A 95 1.90 4.92 10.10
C ALA A 95 0.56 5.27 10.76
N TYR A 96 -0.10 6.30 10.24
CA TYR A 96 -1.48 6.65 10.60
C TYR A 96 -2.40 5.87 9.68
N VAL A 97 -3.05 4.85 10.23
CA VAL A 97 -3.92 3.92 9.49
C VAL A 97 -5.36 4.26 9.81
N ASP A 98 -6.06 4.84 8.84
CA ASP A 98 -7.46 5.20 8.93
C ASP A 98 -8.33 4.13 8.26
N LEU A 99 -9.20 3.52 9.04
CA LEU A 99 -10.08 2.43 8.63
C LEU A 99 -11.54 2.83 8.84
N SER A 100 -12.45 2.18 8.11
CA SER A 100 -13.88 2.34 8.35
C SER A 100 -14.27 1.76 9.70
N LYS A 101 -15.43 2.19 10.21
CA LYS A 101 -16.02 1.71 11.48
C LYS A 101 -16.18 0.17 11.53
N ASP A 102 -16.29 -0.48 10.38
CA ASP A 102 -16.43 -1.94 10.30
C ASP A 102 -15.23 -2.69 10.86
N PHE A 103 -14.06 -2.01 10.94
CA PHE A 103 -12.89 -2.55 11.62
C PHE A 103 -13.09 -2.65 13.12
N ASP A 104 -13.88 -1.75 13.72
CA ASP A 104 -14.16 -1.72 15.16
C ASP A 104 -15.44 -2.52 15.52
N ASP A 105 -15.97 -3.36 14.62
CA ASP A 105 -17.14 -4.17 14.96
C ASP A 105 -16.84 -5.07 16.18
N SER A 106 -17.20 -4.53 17.34
CA SER A 106 -16.96 -5.14 18.66
C SER A 106 -17.89 -6.33 18.93
N GLN A 107 -18.90 -6.56 18.07
CA GLN A 107 -19.91 -7.59 18.32
C GLN A 107 -19.46 -8.99 17.91
N THR A 108 -18.40 -9.11 17.11
CA THR A 108 -18.03 -10.38 16.46
C THR A 108 -16.70 -10.99 16.90
N GLY A 109 -15.94 -10.35 17.81
CA GLY A 109 -14.58 -10.82 18.10
C GLY A 109 -14.27 -11.07 19.58
N SER A 110 -13.67 -12.23 19.89
CA SER A 110 -12.98 -12.41 21.17
C SER A 110 -11.80 -11.42 21.28
N SER A 111 -11.36 -11.13 22.50
CA SER A 111 -10.17 -10.27 22.72
C SER A 111 -8.95 -10.75 21.93
N ALA A 112 -8.81 -12.06 21.73
CA ALA A 112 -7.75 -12.65 20.91
C ALA A 112 -7.89 -12.27 19.43
N ALA A 113 -9.09 -12.34 18.85
CA ALA A 113 -9.33 -11.96 17.46
C ALA A 113 -9.05 -10.48 17.22
N VAL A 114 -9.46 -9.59 18.15
CA VAL A 114 -9.17 -8.16 18.08
C VAL A 114 -7.67 -7.90 18.15
N LYS A 115 -6.96 -8.56 19.07
CA LYS A 115 -5.50 -8.48 19.18
C LYS A 115 -4.82 -8.87 17.86
N VAL A 116 -5.24 -9.99 17.27
CA VAL A 116 -4.65 -10.49 16.03
C VAL A 116 -4.88 -9.52 14.88
N LYS A 117 -6.10 -9.03 14.65
CA LYS A 117 -6.36 -8.11 13.54
C LYS A 117 -5.56 -6.81 13.64
N ILE A 118 -5.37 -6.27 14.86
CA ILE A 118 -4.56 -5.08 15.12
C ILE A 118 -3.09 -5.38 14.82
N TYR A 119 -2.53 -6.45 15.40
CA TYR A 119 -1.11 -6.73 15.27
C TYR A 119 -0.72 -7.35 13.92
N SER A 120 -1.65 -7.94 13.16
CA SER A 120 -1.38 -8.27 11.75
C SER A 120 -1.02 -7.02 10.95
N ILE A 121 -1.75 -5.92 11.14
CA ILE A 121 -1.45 -4.64 10.48
C ILE A 121 -0.14 -4.05 11.01
N VAL A 122 0.02 -3.98 12.33
CA VAL A 122 1.20 -3.39 12.97
C VAL A 122 2.47 -4.13 12.55
N ASN A 123 2.51 -5.46 12.68
CA ASN A 123 3.68 -6.25 12.33
C ASN A 123 3.99 -6.16 10.84
N THR A 124 2.98 -6.25 9.98
CA THR A 124 3.18 -6.14 8.52
C THR A 124 3.74 -4.78 8.13
N LEU A 125 3.27 -3.68 8.71
CA LEU A 125 3.79 -2.35 8.37
C LEU A 125 5.17 -2.07 8.99
N CYS A 126 5.40 -2.51 10.21
CA CYS A 126 6.63 -2.16 10.93
C CYS A 126 7.81 -3.10 10.64
N LEU A 127 7.56 -4.38 10.34
CA LEU A 127 8.64 -5.36 10.18
C LEU A 127 9.12 -5.49 8.73
N ASN A 128 8.40 -4.91 7.78
CA ASN A 128 8.90 -4.74 6.41
C ASN A 128 9.74 -3.47 6.31
N GLU A 129 11.04 -3.61 6.22
CA GLU A 129 12.01 -2.49 6.18
C GLU A 129 11.70 -1.45 5.10
N CYS A 130 11.06 -1.88 3.99
CA CYS A 130 10.75 -1.00 2.88
C CYS A 130 9.76 0.12 3.21
N PHE A 131 9.01 0.03 4.32
CA PHE A 131 8.09 1.08 4.77
C PHE A 131 8.74 2.06 5.75
N ASN A 132 9.85 1.66 6.41
CA ASN A 132 10.54 2.48 7.41
C ASN A 132 9.59 3.03 8.49
N VAL A 133 8.78 2.12 9.07
CA VAL A 133 7.74 2.42 10.08
C VAL A 133 8.13 1.79 11.41
N ASP A 134 8.16 2.59 12.48
CA ASP A 134 8.47 2.14 13.83
C ASP A 134 7.20 1.82 14.66
N GLY A 135 6.03 2.34 14.23
CA GLY A 135 4.77 2.11 14.92
C GLY A 135 3.55 2.56 14.13
N VAL A 136 2.38 2.16 14.60
CA VAL A 136 1.07 2.43 13.98
C VAL A 136 0.16 3.17 14.94
N LYS A 137 -0.47 4.24 14.47
CA LYS A 137 -1.58 4.94 15.11
C LYS A 137 -2.85 4.64 14.32
N PHE A 138 -3.88 4.13 15.00
CA PHE A 138 -5.16 3.83 14.37
C PHE A 138 -6.12 5.00 14.44
N LEU A 139 -6.83 5.20 13.33
CA LEU A 139 -7.99 6.09 13.23
C LEU A 139 -9.17 5.30 12.72
N ILE A 140 -10.37 5.71 13.11
CA ILE A 140 -11.64 5.18 12.60
C ILE A 140 -12.45 6.37 12.04
N ASP A 141 -12.79 6.29 10.74
CA ASP A 141 -13.50 7.34 10.01
C ASP A 141 -12.84 8.72 10.22
N GLY A 142 -11.51 8.77 10.12
CA GLY A 142 -10.69 9.99 10.24
C GLY A 142 -10.49 10.48 11.67
N LYS A 143 -10.95 9.77 12.70
CA LYS A 143 -10.85 10.18 14.10
C LYS A 143 -9.93 9.26 14.88
N GLU A 144 -9.13 9.86 15.77
CA GLU A 144 -8.40 9.08 16.77
C GLU A 144 -9.39 8.37 17.69
N VAL A 145 -9.09 7.12 18.01
CA VAL A 145 -9.90 6.30 18.92
C VAL A 145 -9.05 5.81 20.09
N GLU A 146 -9.66 5.68 21.24
CA GLU A 146 -8.98 5.16 22.43
C GLU A 146 -8.95 3.63 22.43
N THR A 147 -10.00 3.01 21.92
CA THR A 147 -10.13 1.56 21.87
C THR A 147 -10.61 1.06 20.52
N ILE A 148 -10.25 -0.18 20.19
CA ILE A 148 -10.86 -0.98 19.13
C ILE A 148 -11.30 -2.28 19.79
N GLY A 149 -12.63 -2.49 19.91
CA GLY A 149 -13.17 -3.52 20.78
C GLY A 149 -12.61 -3.39 22.21
N PRO A 150 -12.12 -4.47 22.84
CA PRO A 150 -11.56 -4.43 24.19
C PRO A 150 -10.08 -3.94 24.23
N MET A 151 -9.47 -3.61 23.10
CA MET A 151 -8.06 -3.22 23.05
C MET A 151 -7.87 -1.70 23.08
N ASP A 152 -7.05 -1.24 24.02
CA ASP A 152 -6.55 0.13 24.04
C ASP A 152 -5.63 0.37 22.83
N VAL A 153 -5.96 1.35 21.99
CA VAL A 153 -5.18 1.84 20.85
C VAL A 153 -4.91 3.35 20.92
N SER A 154 -5.15 3.94 22.10
CA SER A 154 -4.91 5.37 22.34
C SER A 154 -3.47 5.79 22.07
N LEU A 155 -2.52 4.88 22.31
CA LEU A 155 -1.10 5.08 22.02
C LEU A 155 -0.68 4.36 20.74
N ILE A 156 0.45 4.80 20.19
CA ILE A 156 1.11 4.15 19.06
C ILE A 156 1.39 2.68 19.40
N LYS A 157 1.01 1.78 18.50
CA LYS A 157 1.28 0.34 18.61
C LYS A 157 2.58 0.01 17.91
N THR A 158 3.47 -0.66 18.63
CA THR A 158 4.75 -1.18 18.09
C THR A 158 4.63 -2.69 17.83
N PRO A 159 5.50 -3.29 17.02
CA PRO A 159 5.45 -4.71 16.69
C PRO A 159 5.38 -5.62 17.91
N LYS A 160 4.62 -6.70 17.78
CA LYS A 160 4.49 -7.73 18.81
C LYS A 160 4.55 -9.11 18.17
N LEU A 161 5.63 -9.82 18.42
CA LEU A 161 5.88 -11.16 17.86
C LEU A 161 5.26 -12.30 18.67
N GLU A 162 4.77 -12.01 19.86
CA GLU A 162 4.04 -12.99 20.70
C GLU A 162 2.53 -12.73 20.60
N LEU A 163 1.76 -13.77 20.26
CA LEU A 163 0.30 -13.76 20.24
C LEU A 163 -0.31 -14.00 21.64
#